data_21efc26ef4dd349bd519fff64b1c76e7
#
_entry.id   21efc26ef4dd349bd519fff64b1c76e7
#
_cell.length_a   1.000
_cell.length_b   1.000
_cell.length_c   1.000
_cell.angle_alpha   90.00
_cell.angle_beta   90.00
_cell.angle_gamma   90.00
#
_symmetry.space_group_name_H-M   'P 1'
#
loop_
_entity.id
_entity.type
_entity.pdbx_description
1 polymer ?
#
loop_
_entity_poly.entity_id
_entity_poly.type
_entity_poly.pdbx_seq_one_letter_code
_entity_poly.pdbx_strand_id
1 'polypeptide(L)'
;MSVKLGPAGVPLSCKGRTIVEGMDDIISLGLETMEVQTVRLVSPQHFEQYWQAGVLANKTNFEMNLHGPYYSELLGDKLQRNRSLAKVEAALQTAKTINARHITLHVGHYAETGRGHEANEQVASVFNGIVQRINDIWNDDDEMYPVFPWLSEGTPSKIGIETSGRQELWGSLEEVLEVVNHVEGTIPVLNLAHIHARGHGRLRTSEDYGELFDQVRETIGTKEFYCHFSGVEHRMGNAMHYTQIKKSDLNFEPLAEFIIEEGSWLDMTLISDSPLLEHDAMYMLQNIEKARHKQLERKAREERRKALAAQTSMSTEELQAREAEIAAARAKDALANMEKKVEEKAPAEEPKPKAKETKKQDEKDSNDDLFEVDEDDDDLF
;
A
#
# COMPACT_ATOMS: atom_id res chain seq x y z
N MET A 1 1.29 7.42 12.46
CA MET A 1 1.75 6.47 11.43
C MET A 1 0.54 5.78 10.86
N SER A 2 0.30 5.95 9.59
CA SER A 2 -0.68 5.21 8.82
C SER A 2 0.05 4.56 7.64
N VAL A 3 -0.05 3.24 7.51
CA VAL A 3 0.49 2.53 6.35
C VAL A 3 -0.63 1.65 5.81
N LYS A 4 -1.12 2.01 4.63
CA LYS A 4 -2.12 1.24 3.90
C LYS A 4 -1.44 0.37 2.85
N LEU A 5 -1.83 -0.87 2.78
CA LEU A 5 -1.28 -1.86 1.86
C LEU A 5 -2.35 -2.39 0.91
N GLY A 6 -1.98 -2.61 -0.34
CA GLY A 6 -2.85 -3.24 -1.31
C GLY A 6 -2.16 -3.62 -2.61
N PRO A 7 -2.83 -4.37 -3.50
CA PRO A 7 -2.29 -4.78 -4.79
C PRO A 7 -2.53 -3.78 -5.92
N ALA A 8 -1.72 -3.88 -6.96
CA ALA A 8 -1.90 -3.20 -8.24
C ALA A 8 -2.84 -4.01 -9.14
N GLY A 9 -4.14 -3.94 -8.88
CA GLY A 9 -5.17 -4.59 -9.66
C GLY A 9 -6.05 -5.55 -8.87
N VAL A 10 -6.94 -6.23 -9.59
CA VAL A 10 -7.83 -7.25 -9.02
C VAL A 10 -7.00 -8.45 -8.56
N PRO A 11 -7.20 -8.95 -7.32
CA PRO A 11 -6.45 -10.08 -6.79
C PRO A 11 -6.50 -11.32 -7.69
N LEU A 12 -5.41 -12.07 -7.70
CA LEU A 12 -5.35 -13.36 -8.42
C LEU A 12 -6.36 -14.38 -7.85
N SER A 13 -6.63 -14.30 -6.56
CA SER A 13 -7.63 -15.14 -5.86
C SER A 13 -9.07 -14.81 -6.24
N CYS A 14 -9.34 -13.61 -6.78
CA CYS A 14 -10.68 -13.15 -7.13
C CYS A 14 -11.24 -13.92 -8.33
N LYS A 15 -12.26 -14.75 -8.10
CA LYS A 15 -12.85 -15.61 -9.14
C LYS A 15 -13.66 -14.84 -10.19
N GLY A 16 -14.41 -13.81 -9.77
CA GLY A 16 -15.26 -13.00 -10.65
C GLY A 16 -14.50 -11.98 -11.48
N ARG A 17 -13.30 -11.63 -11.05
CA ARG A 17 -12.41 -10.67 -11.73
C ARG A 17 -13.00 -9.29 -11.98
N THR A 18 -14.02 -8.91 -11.24
CA THR A 18 -14.54 -7.54 -11.22
C THR A 18 -13.82 -6.71 -10.17
N ILE A 19 -13.79 -5.39 -10.35
CA ILE A 19 -13.16 -4.48 -9.37
C ILE A 19 -13.87 -4.59 -8.02
N VAL A 20 -15.21 -4.64 -8.01
CA VAL A 20 -16.01 -4.72 -6.78
C VAL A 20 -15.72 -6.00 -6.01
N GLU A 21 -15.74 -7.16 -6.68
CA GLU A 21 -15.38 -8.44 -6.06
C GLU A 21 -13.93 -8.47 -5.57
N GLY A 22 -13.02 -7.86 -6.36
CA GLY A 22 -11.63 -7.70 -5.97
C GLY A 22 -11.48 -6.86 -4.69
N MET A 23 -12.24 -5.79 -4.54
CA MET A 23 -12.26 -4.98 -3.31
C MET A 23 -12.74 -5.80 -2.11
N ASP A 24 -13.81 -6.59 -2.25
CA ASP A 24 -14.32 -7.44 -1.18
C ASP A 24 -13.26 -8.47 -0.73
N ASP A 25 -12.54 -9.08 -1.68
CA ASP A 25 -11.44 -9.99 -1.39
C ASP A 25 -10.30 -9.28 -0.64
N ILE A 26 -9.88 -8.09 -1.11
CA ILE A 26 -8.81 -7.27 -0.50
C ILE A 26 -9.18 -6.89 0.94
N ILE A 27 -10.42 -6.42 1.16
CA ILE A 27 -10.93 -6.08 2.49
C ILE A 27 -10.93 -7.33 3.40
N SER A 28 -11.34 -8.49 2.88
CA SER A 28 -11.35 -9.75 3.62
C SER A 28 -9.94 -10.22 4.02
N LEU A 29 -8.91 -9.86 3.25
CA LEU A 29 -7.50 -10.11 3.56
C LEU A 29 -6.93 -9.10 4.59
N GLY A 30 -7.70 -8.09 5.00
CA GLY A 30 -7.24 -7.05 5.92
C GLY A 30 -6.34 -6.00 5.26
N LEU A 31 -6.39 -5.90 3.94
CA LEU A 31 -5.73 -4.84 3.17
C LEU A 31 -6.68 -3.65 3.00
N GLU A 32 -6.14 -2.44 2.84
CA GLU A 32 -6.91 -1.19 3.00
C GLU A 32 -6.97 -0.34 1.73
N THR A 33 -6.30 -0.76 0.67
CA THR A 33 -6.23 -0.03 -0.60
C THR A 33 -6.08 -0.96 -1.79
N MET A 34 -6.38 -0.44 -2.98
CA MET A 34 -5.95 -1.03 -4.25
C MET A 34 -5.69 0.06 -5.29
N GLU A 35 -4.90 -0.28 -6.29
CA GLU A 35 -4.69 0.56 -7.45
C GLU A 35 -5.31 -0.09 -8.69
N VAL A 36 -6.31 0.56 -9.29
CA VAL A 36 -6.94 0.10 -10.53
C VAL A 36 -5.99 0.35 -11.70
N GLN A 37 -5.70 -0.68 -12.48
CA GLN A 37 -4.77 -0.62 -13.60
C GLN A 37 -5.49 -0.28 -14.92
N THR A 38 -5.11 0.84 -15.53
CA THR A 38 -5.65 1.28 -16.84
C THR A 38 -4.55 1.32 -17.89
N VAL A 39 -3.78 0.24 -18.00
CA VAL A 39 -2.50 0.15 -18.76
C VAL A 39 -2.65 0.56 -20.23
N ARG A 40 -3.75 0.21 -20.88
CA ARG A 40 -3.93 0.45 -22.33
C ARG A 40 -4.98 1.50 -22.62
N LEU A 41 -6.18 1.31 -22.13
CA LEU A 41 -7.32 2.22 -22.33
C LEU A 41 -8.41 1.92 -21.32
N VAL A 42 -9.03 2.99 -20.80
CA VAL A 42 -10.29 2.88 -20.07
C VAL A 42 -11.41 2.71 -21.08
N SER A 43 -12.20 1.65 -20.94
CA SER A 43 -13.38 1.48 -21.77
C SER A 43 -14.60 2.14 -21.11
N PRO A 44 -15.30 3.04 -21.78
CA PRO A 44 -16.57 3.60 -21.29
C PRO A 44 -17.63 2.53 -20.95
N GLN A 45 -17.50 1.34 -21.54
CA GLN A 45 -18.39 0.20 -21.28
C GLN A 45 -18.29 -0.32 -19.84
N HIS A 46 -17.25 0.02 -19.10
CA HIS A 46 -17.04 -0.38 -17.72
C HIS A 46 -17.44 0.71 -16.70
N PHE A 47 -18.06 1.81 -17.15
CA PHE A 47 -18.46 2.91 -16.28
C PHE A 47 -19.25 2.43 -15.04
N GLU A 48 -20.23 1.57 -15.24
CA GLU A 48 -21.06 1.06 -14.14
C GLU A 48 -20.24 0.33 -13.08
N GLN A 49 -19.26 -0.49 -13.48
CA GLN A 49 -18.38 -1.19 -12.54
C GLN A 49 -17.47 -0.22 -11.76
N TYR A 50 -16.95 0.80 -12.45
CA TYR A 50 -16.15 1.84 -11.80
C TYR A 50 -16.97 2.65 -10.81
N TRP A 51 -18.18 3.02 -11.18
CA TRP A 51 -19.09 3.75 -10.29
C TRP A 51 -19.47 2.92 -9.06
N GLN A 52 -19.83 1.64 -9.23
CA GLN A 52 -20.12 0.74 -8.13
C GLN A 52 -18.91 0.57 -7.20
N ALA A 53 -17.71 0.47 -7.74
CA ALA A 53 -16.48 0.43 -6.96
C ALA A 53 -16.28 1.71 -6.14
N GLY A 54 -16.50 2.88 -6.73
CA GLY A 54 -16.45 4.17 -6.04
C GLY A 54 -17.48 4.28 -4.91
N VAL A 55 -18.71 3.83 -5.14
CA VAL A 55 -19.76 3.78 -4.11
C VAL A 55 -19.36 2.86 -2.95
N LEU A 56 -18.83 1.67 -3.25
CA LEU A 56 -18.36 0.74 -2.23
C LEU A 56 -17.17 1.32 -1.45
N ALA A 57 -16.20 1.89 -2.15
CA ALA A 57 -15.03 2.52 -1.54
C ALA A 57 -15.43 3.63 -0.55
N ASN A 58 -16.31 4.54 -0.97
CA ASN A 58 -16.82 5.61 -0.11
C ASN A 58 -17.56 5.05 1.12
N LYS A 59 -18.38 4.02 0.92
CA LYS A 59 -19.16 3.39 2.00
C LYS A 59 -18.29 2.66 3.04
N THR A 60 -17.21 2.05 2.59
CA THR A 60 -16.31 1.23 3.43
C THR A 60 -15.07 2.00 3.91
N ASN A 61 -14.91 3.26 3.51
CA ASN A 61 -13.68 4.04 3.70
C ASN A 61 -12.42 3.33 3.15
N PHE A 62 -12.60 2.61 2.04
CA PHE A 62 -11.52 1.91 1.36
C PHE A 62 -10.82 2.87 0.38
N GLU A 63 -9.49 2.88 0.37
CA GLU A 63 -8.75 3.80 -0.48
C GLU A 63 -8.60 3.22 -1.89
N MET A 64 -9.15 3.92 -2.87
CA MET A 64 -8.97 3.62 -4.28
C MET A 64 -7.89 4.51 -4.88
N ASN A 65 -7.06 3.92 -5.71
CA ASN A 65 -6.07 4.62 -6.51
C ASN A 65 -6.15 4.15 -7.96
N LEU A 66 -5.59 4.90 -8.88
CA LEU A 66 -5.63 4.57 -10.31
C LEU A 66 -4.22 4.69 -10.91
N HIS A 67 -3.79 3.66 -11.60
CA HIS A 67 -2.63 3.73 -12.48
C HIS A 67 -3.10 4.07 -13.89
N GLY A 68 -2.68 5.22 -14.38
CA GLY A 68 -2.98 5.69 -15.72
C GLY A 68 -2.25 4.89 -16.80
N PRO A 69 -2.34 5.32 -18.06
CA PRO A 69 -1.74 4.62 -19.18
C PRO A 69 -0.22 4.49 -19.03
N TYR A 70 0.27 3.26 -19.00
CA TYR A 70 1.70 2.97 -18.87
C TYR A 70 2.52 3.51 -20.04
N TYR A 71 2.04 3.30 -21.27
CA TYR A 71 2.71 3.75 -22.49
C TYR A 71 2.29 5.17 -22.87
N SER A 72 2.88 6.14 -22.16
CA SER A 72 2.70 7.56 -22.40
C SER A 72 3.97 8.16 -22.99
N GLU A 73 3.82 9.11 -23.91
CA GLU A 73 4.88 9.88 -24.55
C GLU A 73 4.53 11.37 -24.43
N LEU A 74 4.59 11.88 -23.21
CA LEU A 74 4.18 13.26 -22.91
C LEU A 74 5.20 14.28 -23.42
N LEU A 75 6.45 13.89 -23.60
CA LEU A 75 7.53 14.67 -24.21
C LEU A 75 7.71 14.38 -25.70
N GLY A 76 6.95 13.43 -26.27
CA GLY A 76 7.03 13.07 -27.67
C GLY A 76 6.56 14.19 -28.62
N ASP A 77 6.55 13.89 -29.92
CA ASP A 77 6.04 14.82 -30.92
C ASP A 77 4.56 15.18 -30.66
N LYS A 78 4.04 16.18 -31.40
CA LYS A 78 2.66 16.65 -31.19
C LYS A 78 1.62 15.54 -31.31
N LEU A 79 1.81 14.56 -32.21
CA LEU A 79 0.86 13.47 -32.41
C LEU A 79 0.93 12.46 -31.25
N GLN A 80 2.12 12.07 -30.84
CA GLN A 80 2.38 11.17 -29.70
C GLN A 80 1.83 11.77 -28.41
N ARG A 81 2.13 13.05 -28.15
CA ARG A 81 1.65 13.79 -26.98
C ARG A 81 0.11 13.87 -26.95
N ASN A 82 -0.52 14.25 -28.07
CA ASN A 82 -1.98 14.34 -28.11
C ASN A 82 -2.65 12.99 -27.88
N ARG A 83 -2.08 11.89 -28.40
CA ARG A 83 -2.58 10.53 -28.15
C ARG A 83 -2.42 10.13 -26.67
N SER A 84 -1.29 10.49 -26.06
CA SER A 84 -1.05 10.25 -24.64
C SER A 84 -2.01 11.05 -23.77
N LEU A 85 -2.19 12.34 -24.05
CA LEU A 85 -3.15 13.19 -23.32
C LEU A 85 -4.58 12.72 -23.45
N ALA A 86 -5.01 12.21 -24.61
CA ALA A 86 -6.34 11.63 -24.76
C ALA A 86 -6.55 10.38 -23.87
N LYS A 87 -5.51 9.56 -23.68
CA LYS A 87 -5.57 8.42 -22.74
C LYS A 87 -5.57 8.90 -21.29
N VAL A 88 -4.77 9.92 -20.97
CA VAL A 88 -4.76 10.55 -19.65
C VAL A 88 -6.13 11.11 -19.30
N GLU A 89 -6.79 11.82 -20.24
CA GLU A 89 -8.16 12.32 -20.08
C GLU A 89 -9.13 11.21 -19.64
N ALA A 90 -9.10 10.06 -20.32
CA ALA A 90 -9.95 8.93 -19.96
C ALA A 90 -9.61 8.37 -18.56
N ALA A 91 -8.34 8.40 -18.15
CA ALA A 91 -7.92 8.01 -16.81
C ALA A 91 -8.42 9.00 -15.75
N LEU A 92 -8.37 10.31 -16.00
CA LEU A 92 -8.90 11.34 -15.11
C LEU A 92 -10.40 11.17 -14.86
N GLN A 93 -11.19 10.90 -15.92
CA GLN A 93 -12.63 10.62 -15.81
C GLN A 93 -12.89 9.36 -14.97
N THR A 94 -12.08 8.31 -15.18
CA THR A 94 -12.21 7.08 -14.40
C THR A 94 -11.86 7.33 -12.93
N ALA A 95 -10.83 8.11 -12.65
CA ALA A 95 -10.43 8.44 -11.29
C ALA A 95 -11.55 9.16 -10.52
N LYS A 96 -12.25 10.12 -11.14
CA LYS A 96 -13.46 10.73 -10.58
C LYS A 96 -14.52 9.65 -10.28
N THR A 97 -14.73 8.73 -11.22
CA THR A 97 -15.77 7.70 -11.15
C THR A 97 -15.53 6.70 -10.01
N ILE A 98 -14.27 6.31 -9.76
CA ILE A 98 -13.92 5.37 -8.66
C ILE A 98 -13.59 6.07 -7.35
N ASN A 99 -13.67 7.39 -7.28
CA ASN A 99 -13.20 8.18 -6.14
C ASN A 99 -11.72 7.90 -5.82
N ALA A 100 -10.86 7.91 -6.84
CA ALA A 100 -9.45 7.65 -6.65
C ALA A 100 -8.78 8.78 -5.87
N ARG A 101 -7.97 8.44 -4.86
CA ARG A 101 -7.16 9.40 -4.12
C ARG A 101 -5.97 9.90 -4.95
N HIS A 102 -5.31 8.98 -5.66
CA HIS A 102 -4.14 9.28 -6.49
C HIS A 102 -4.32 8.71 -7.90
N ILE A 103 -3.71 9.40 -8.87
CA ILE A 103 -3.62 8.95 -10.26
C ILE A 103 -2.14 8.90 -10.62
N THR A 104 -1.58 7.71 -10.81
CA THR A 104 -0.19 7.50 -11.21
C THR A 104 -0.03 7.69 -12.71
N LEU A 105 0.92 8.52 -13.14
CA LEU A 105 1.23 8.77 -14.54
C LEU A 105 2.72 8.66 -14.83
N HIS A 106 3.06 8.07 -15.99
CA HIS A 106 4.38 8.07 -16.57
C HIS A 106 4.54 9.18 -17.61
N VAL A 107 5.76 9.71 -17.73
CA VAL A 107 6.12 10.76 -18.72
C VAL A 107 6.48 10.15 -20.08
N GLY A 108 7.25 9.07 -20.10
CA GLY A 108 7.77 8.43 -21.30
C GLY A 108 9.24 8.77 -21.57
N HIS A 109 9.64 8.68 -22.85
CA HIS A 109 11.02 8.96 -23.24
C HIS A 109 11.37 10.45 -23.15
N TYR A 110 12.64 10.74 -22.98
CA TYR A 110 13.13 12.10 -23.15
C TYR A 110 12.85 12.61 -24.57
N ALA A 111 12.54 13.91 -24.70
CA ALA A 111 12.47 14.56 -25.99
C ALA A 111 13.88 14.63 -26.67
N GLU A 112 13.92 15.12 -27.91
CA GLU A 112 15.19 15.36 -28.61
C GLU A 112 16.10 16.34 -27.86
N THR A 113 15.56 17.21 -27.03
CA THR A 113 16.28 18.13 -26.13
C THR A 113 17.12 17.40 -25.07
N GLY A 114 16.85 16.10 -24.85
CA GLY A 114 17.58 15.26 -23.90
C GLY A 114 17.17 15.52 -22.44
N ARG A 115 18.13 15.31 -21.54
CA ARG A 115 17.96 15.45 -20.08
C ARG A 115 18.24 16.87 -19.64
N GLY A 116 17.73 17.25 -18.48
CA GLY A 116 18.05 18.47 -17.78
C GLY A 116 16.86 19.40 -17.57
N HIS A 117 17.15 20.62 -17.18
CA HIS A 117 16.14 21.58 -16.73
C HIS A 117 15.06 21.87 -17.78
N GLU A 118 15.43 21.98 -19.07
CA GLU A 118 14.47 22.20 -20.16
C GLU A 118 13.44 21.07 -20.28
N ALA A 119 13.87 19.81 -20.10
CA ALA A 119 12.96 18.66 -20.07
C ALA A 119 12.01 18.75 -18.86
N ASN A 120 12.52 19.13 -17.69
CA ASN A 120 11.72 19.28 -16.48
C ASN A 120 10.70 20.41 -16.60
N GLU A 121 11.05 21.55 -17.22
CA GLU A 121 10.11 22.63 -17.53
C GLU A 121 8.99 22.18 -18.50
N GLN A 122 9.32 21.38 -19.51
CA GLN A 122 8.33 20.83 -20.42
C GLN A 122 7.38 19.88 -19.69
N VAL A 123 7.90 18.98 -18.84
CA VAL A 123 7.09 18.10 -17.99
C VAL A 123 6.20 18.92 -17.06
N ALA A 124 6.75 19.90 -16.36
CA ALA A 124 5.99 20.77 -15.47
C ALA A 124 4.84 21.50 -16.21
N SER A 125 5.08 21.99 -17.43
CA SER A 125 4.05 22.60 -18.26
C SER A 125 2.92 21.62 -18.61
N VAL A 126 3.24 20.38 -18.97
CA VAL A 126 2.25 19.33 -19.27
C VAL A 126 1.45 18.99 -18.00
N PHE A 127 2.10 18.79 -16.87
CA PHE A 127 1.41 18.43 -15.63
C PHE A 127 0.56 19.54 -15.04
N ASN A 128 0.94 20.81 -15.21
CA ASN A 128 0.05 21.94 -14.89
C ASN A 128 -1.27 21.86 -15.68
N GLY A 129 -1.21 21.53 -16.98
CA GLY A 129 -2.41 21.30 -17.80
C GLY A 129 -3.24 20.10 -17.33
N ILE A 130 -2.60 19.02 -16.92
CA ILE A 130 -3.29 17.83 -16.38
C ILE A 130 -3.96 18.14 -15.04
N VAL A 131 -3.29 18.84 -14.13
CA VAL A 131 -3.86 19.27 -12.84
C VAL A 131 -5.05 20.21 -13.04
N GLN A 132 -4.95 21.17 -13.95
CA GLN A 132 -6.10 22.00 -14.29
C GLN A 132 -7.26 21.15 -14.80
N ARG A 133 -6.99 20.20 -15.68
CA ARG A 133 -8.01 19.33 -16.27
C ARG A 133 -8.72 18.44 -15.25
N ILE A 134 -8.02 17.85 -14.27
CA ILE A 134 -8.68 17.07 -13.22
C ILE A 134 -9.59 17.94 -12.35
N ASN A 135 -9.18 19.18 -12.07
CA ASN A 135 -10.01 20.12 -11.33
C ASN A 135 -11.26 20.50 -12.11
N ASP A 136 -11.15 20.73 -13.43
CA ASP A 136 -12.30 21.00 -14.30
C ASP A 136 -13.26 19.80 -14.31
N ILE A 137 -12.74 18.58 -14.49
CA ILE A 137 -13.53 17.33 -14.47
C ILE A 137 -14.23 17.14 -13.13
N TRP A 138 -13.55 17.43 -12.01
CA TRP A 138 -14.11 17.26 -10.68
C TRP A 138 -15.27 18.21 -10.40
N ASN A 139 -15.16 19.44 -10.88
CA ASN A 139 -16.16 20.51 -10.71
C ASN A 139 -17.25 20.49 -11.79
N ASP A 140 -17.18 19.59 -12.77
CA ASP A 140 -18.18 19.48 -13.83
C ASP A 140 -19.42 18.72 -13.31
N ASP A 141 -20.52 19.46 -13.11
CA ASP A 141 -21.83 18.93 -12.71
C ASP A 141 -22.58 18.43 -13.95
N ASP A 142 -22.03 17.46 -14.69
CA ASP A 142 -22.70 16.87 -15.84
C ASP A 142 -23.97 16.14 -15.40
N GLU A 143 -25.16 16.73 -15.71
CA GLU A 143 -26.49 16.18 -15.37
C GLU A 143 -26.71 14.78 -15.98
N MET A 144 -25.86 14.34 -16.92
CA MET A 144 -25.99 13.06 -17.61
C MET A 144 -25.48 11.87 -16.81
N TYR A 145 -24.71 12.11 -15.72
CA TYR A 145 -24.16 11.04 -14.88
C TYR A 145 -24.86 10.94 -13.54
N PRO A 146 -24.91 9.74 -12.91
CA PRO A 146 -25.41 9.60 -11.56
C PRO A 146 -24.64 10.53 -10.60
N VAL A 147 -25.32 11.07 -9.60
CA VAL A 147 -24.69 11.85 -8.54
C VAL A 147 -23.60 11.01 -7.89
N PHE A 148 -22.37 11.51 -7.86
CA PHE A 148 -21.29 10.88 -7.14
C PHE A 148 -21.36 11.32 -5.67
N PRO A 149 -21.63 10.41 -4.71
CA PRO A 149 -21.81 10.78 -3.30
C PRO A 149 -20.61 11.48 -2.67
N TRP A 150 -19.41 11.26 -3.23
CA TRP A 150 -18.15 11.83 -2.72
C TRP A 150 -17.82 13.22 -3.24
N LEU A 151 -18.52 13.74 -4.25
CA LEU A 151 -18.18 15.06 -4.82
C LEU A 151 -18.47 16.22 -3.88
N SER A 152 -19.47 16.08 -3.01
CA SER A 152 -19.85 17.16 -2.07
C SER A 152 -18.85 17.36 -0.93
N GLU A 153 -18.05 16.35 -0.60
CA GLU A 153 -17.12 16.35 0.53
C GLU A 153 -15.67 16.00 0.13
N GLY A 154 -15.47 15.59 -1.13
CA GLY A 154 -14.18 15.13 -1.64
C GLY A 154 -13.34 16.25 -2.23
N THR A 155 -12.08 15.94 -2.41
CA THR A 155 -11.10 16.75 -3.15
C THR A 155 -10.72 16.04 -4.44
N PRO A 156 -10.35 16.78 -5.50
CA PRO A 156 -9.81 16.17 -6.72
C PRO A 156 -8.65 15.21 -6.41
N SER A 157 -8.58 14.13 -7.19
CA SER A 157 -7.46 13.19 -7.10
C SER A 157 -6.13 13.92 -7.28
N LYS A 158 -5.12 13.57 -6.47
CA LYS A 158 -3.76 14.07 -6.66
C LYS A 158 -3.11 13.39 -7.87
N ILE A 159 -2.43 14.18 -8.67
CA ILE A 159 -1.72 13.67 -9.85
C ILE A 159 -0.34 13.20 -9.43
N GLY A 160 -0.10 11.90 -9.48
CA GLY A 160 1.16 11.25 -9.17
C GLY A 160 2.08 11.18 -10.38
N ILE A 161 3.32 11.61 -10.22
CA ILE A 161 4.39 11.46 -11.21
C ILE A 161 5.31 10.34 -10.77
N GLU A 162 5.34 9.25 -11.52
CA GLU A 162 6.06 8.05 -11.11
C GLU A 162 7.54 8.09 -11.51
N THR A 163 8.38 7.66 -10.57
CA THR A 163 9.80 7.41 -10.86
C THR A 163 9.96 6.27 -11.86
N SER A 164 10.86 6.43 -12.84
CA SER A 164 11.12 5.44 -13.89
C SER A 164 12.33 4.57 -13.56
N GLY A 165 12.24 3.28 -13.85
CA GLY A 165 13.33 2.31 -13.66
C GLY A 165 14.34 2.25 -14.81
N ARG A 166 14.13 2.97 -15.92
CA ARG A 166 15.00 2.93 -17.11
C ARG A 166 15.65 4.26 -17.36
N GLN A 167 16.92 4.24 -17.71
CA GLN A 167 17.69 5.47 -17.95
C GLN A 167 17.26 6.22 -19.22
N GLU A 168 16.66 5.55 -20.18
CA GLU A 168 16.14 6.15 -21.41
C GLU A 168 14.80 6.90 -21.22
N LEU A 169 14.16 6.65 -20.07
CA LEU A 169 12.89 7.30 -19.72
C LEU A 169 13.16 8.46 -18.75
N TRP A 170 12.34 9.50 -18.88
CA TRP A 170 12.28 10.57 -17.91
C TRP A 170 11.70 10.04 -16.59
N GLY A 171 12.17 10.52 -15.46
CA GLY A 171 11.66 10.18 -14.15
C GLY A 171 12.71 9.60 -13.21
N SER A 172 13.96 10.12 -13.19
CA SER A 172 14.81 9.92 -12.02
C SER A 172 14.14 10.51 -10.76
N LEU A 173 14.57 10.10 -9.59
CA LEU A 173 14.02 10.67 -8.35
C LEU A 173 14.16 12.19 -8.32
N GLU A 174 15.32 12.71 -8.69
CA GLU A 174 15.64 14.13 -8.69
C GLU A 174 14.75 14.91 -9.68
N GLU A 175 14.54 14.36 -10.89
CA GLU A 175 13.65 14.96 -11.90
C GLU A 175 12.20 15.01 -11.41
N VAL A 176 11.71 13.93 -10.83
CA VAL A 176 10.34 13.87 -10.28
C VAL A 176 10.17 14.88 -9.15
N LEU A 177 11.12 14.93 -8.20
CA LEU A 177 11.05 15.85 -7.08
C LEU A 177 11.14 17.32 -7.52
N GLU A 178 11.99 17.64 -8.52
CA GLU A 178 12.07 18.99 -9.08
C GLU A 178 10.73 19.42 -9.68
N VAL A 179 10.09 18.58 -10.49
CA VAL A 179 8.80 18.92 -11.11
C VAL A 179 7.68 19.01 -10.07
N VAL A 180 7.57 18.04 -9.17
CA VAL A 180 6.55 18.05 -8.11
C VAL A 180 6.67 19.29 -7.21
N ASN A 181 7.87 19.74 -6.92
CA ASN A 181 8.08 20.95 -6.12
C ASN A 181 7.60 22.24 -6.82
N HIS A 182 7.45 22.21 -8.15
CA HIS A 182 7.04 23.38 -8.95
C HIS A 182 5.58 23.31 -9.45
N VAL A 183 4.94 22.13 -9.38
CA VAL A 183 3.58 21.91 -9.91
C VAL A 183 2.65 21.56 -8.76
N GLU A 184 1.92 22.54 -8.26
CA GLU A 184 0.93 22.34 -7.20
C GLU A 184 -0.16 21.33 -7.65
N GLY A 185 -0.61 20.46 -6.74
CA GLY A 185 -1.57 19.39 -7.04
C GLY A 185 -0.93 18.10 -7.54
N THR A 186 0.39 18.05 -7.68
CA THR A 186 1.13 16.81 -7.96
C THR A 186 1.79 16.22 -6.72
N ILE A 187 2.08 14.93 -6.78
CA ILE A 187 2.86 14.20 -5.77
C ILE A 187 3.87 13.29 -6.47
N PRO A 188 5.00 12.95 -5.83
CA PRO A 188 5.86 11.90 -6.33
C PRO A 188 5.23 10.53 -6.06
N VAL A 189 5.25 9.66 -7.05
CA VAL A 189 5.00 8.22 -6.87
C VAL A 189 6.34 7.51 -6.84
N LEU A 190 6.70 7.02 -5.66
CA LEU A 190 7.99 6.39 -5.44
C LEU A 190 7.91 4.90 -5.79
N ASN A 191 8.21 4.54 -7.01
CA ASN A 191 8.39 3.13 -7.34
C ASN A 191 9.76 2.66 -6.85
N LEU A 192 9.74 1.95 -5.71
CA LEU A 192 10.96 1.56 -5.00
C LEU A 192 11.80 0.56 -5.80
N ALA A 193 11.15 -0.27 -6.63
CA ALA A 193 11.84 -1.16 -7.56
C ALA A 193 12.58 -0.36 -8.66
N HIS A 194 11.96 0.69 -9.17
CA HIS A 194 12.57 1.59 -10.15
C HIS A 194 13.75 2.37 -9.57
N ILE A 195 13.57 2.93 -8.37
CA ILE A 195 14.63 3.67 -7.65
C ILE A 195 15.80 2.74 -7.34
N HIS A 196 15.53 1.51 -6.89
CA HIS A 196 16.55 0.49 -6.63
C HIS A 196 17.32 0.13 -7.89
N ALA A 197 16.60 -0.18 -8.98
CA ALA A 197 17.22 -0.56 -10.26
C ALA A 197 18.09 0.57 -10.83
N ARG A 198 17.54 1.81 -10.88
CA ARG A 198 18.24 2.99 -11.45
C ARG A 198 19.43 3.40 -10.60
N GLY A 199 19.35 3.17 -9.27
CA GLY A 199 20.43 3.34 -8.30
C GLY A 199 21.40 2.16 -8.19
N HIS A 200 21.42 1.23 -9.16
CA HIS A 200 22.30 0.04 -9.17
C HIS A 200 22.18 -0.83 -7.91
N GLY A 201 20.97 -1.01 -7.40
CA GLY A 201 20.72 -1.83 -6.21
C GLY A 201 20.95 -1.06 -4.90
N ARG A 202 20.55 0.22 -4.82
CA ARG A 202 20.86 1.11 -3.69
C ARG A 202 20.04 0.87 -2.42
N LEU A 203 18.82 0.33 -2.51
CA LEU A 203 17.92 0.15 -1.36
C LEU A 203 18.15 -1.23 -0.73
N ARG A 204 18.97 -1.31 0.33
CA ARG A 204 19.37 -2.57 0.97
C ARG A 204 19.19 -2.58 2.47
N THR A 205 19.28 -1.44 3.12
CA THR A 205 19.22 -1.29 4.57
C THR A 205 18.09 -0.34 4.98
N SER A 206 17.73 -0.36 6.25
CA SER A 206 16.75 0.58 6.84
C SER A 206 17.21 2.03 6.68
N GLU A 207 18.51 2.27 6.79
CA GLU A 207 19.13 3.59 6.61
C GLU A 207 18.97 4.11 5.17
N ASP A 208 19.13 3.24 4.15
CA ASP A 208 18.93 3.64 2.75
C ASP A 208 17.50 4.15 2.50
N TYR A 209 16.51 3.54 3.14
CA TYR A 209 15.12 4.02 3.09
C TYR A 209 14.95 5.31 3.88
N GLY A 210 15.61 5.44 5.04
CA GLY A 210 15.63 6.68 5.81
C GLY A 210 16.14 7.85 4.96
N GLU A 211 17.29 7.71 4.33
CA GLU A 211 17.88 8.70 3.43
C GLU A 211 16.93 9.06 2.27
N LEU A 212 16.30 8.06 1.64
CA LEU A 212 15.35 8.28 0.55
C LEU A 212 14.14 9.11 1.00
N PHE A 213 13.48 8.72 2.08
CA PHE A 213 12.27 9.39 2.55
C PHE A 213 12.57 10.77 3.15
N ASP A 214 13.72 10.94 3.79
CA ASP A 214 14.20 12.25 4.26
C ASP A 214 14.48 13.18 3.08
N GLN A 215 15.16 12.72 2.02
CA GLN A 215 15.38 13.49 0.80
C GLN A 215 14.06 14.00 0.21
N VAL A 216 13.06 13.13 0.09
CA VAL A 216 11.73 13.50 -0.43
C VAL A 216 11.06 14.52 0.48
N ARG A 217 11.04 14.28 1.79
CA ARG A 217 10.45 15.17 2.79
C ARG A 217 11.08 16.54 2.81
N GLU A 218 12.40 16.62 2.75
CA GLU A 218 13.15 17.89 2.76
C GLU A 218 12.93 18.68 1.47
N THR A 219 12.79 17.99 0.33
CA THR A 219 12.61 18.65 -0.97
C THR A 219 11.20 19.22 -1.16
N ILE A 220 10.16 18.47 -0.79
CA ILE A 220 8.77 18.83 -1.09
C ILE A 220 7.90 19.06 0.16
N GLY A 221 8.43 18.92 1.37
CA GLY A 221 7.72 19.22 2.62
C GLY A 221 6.59 18.24 2.95
N THR A 222 6.52 17.06 2.32
CA THR A 222 5.42 16.10 2.52
C THR A 222 5.68 15.12 3.67
N LYS A 223 4.59 14.61 4.25
CA LYS A 223 4.58 13.42 5.13
C LYS A 223 3.76 12.29 4.54
N GLU A 224 3.10 12.55 3.42
CA GLU A 224 2.27 11.61 2.68
C GLU A 224 3.09 11.03 1.53
N PHE A 225 3.17 9.71 1.48
CA PHE A 225 3.96 8.97 0.50
C PHE A 225 3.09 7.97 -0.22
N TYR A 226 3.10 8.02 -1.53
CA TYR A 226 2.50 7.02 -2.38
C TYR A 226 3.61 6.22 -3.05
N CYS A 227 3.67 4.92 -2.74
CA CYS A 227 4.79 4.07 -3.11
C CYS A 227 4.32 2.80 -3.82
N HIS A 228 5.10 2.35 -4.81
CA HIS A 228 5.01 1.02 -5.39
C HIS A 228 6.18 0.17 -4.92
N PHE A 229 5.93 -1.12 -4.68
CA PHE A 229 6.94 -2.09 -4.31
C PHE A 229 6.76 -3.41 -5.05
N SER A 230 7.81 -3.85 -5.70
CA SER A 230 7.92 -5.16 -6.36
C SER A 230 9.33 -5.71 -6.21
N GLY A 231 9.51 -6.99 -6.37
CA GLY A 231 10.81 -7.52 -6.73
C GLY A 231 11.17 -7.05 -8.15
N VAL A 232 12.44 -6.88 -8.43
CA VAL A 232 12.91 -6.41 -9.73
C VAL A 232 14.22 -7.11 -10.12
N GLU A 233 14.30 -7.55 -11.36
CA GLU A 233 15.58 -7.85 -11.99
C GLU A 233 16.08 -6.59 -12.68
N HIS A 234 17.34 -6.21 -12.41
CA HIS A 234 17.91 -4.99 -12.96
C HIS A 234 19.32 -5.22 -13.49
N ARG A 235 19.70 -4.44 -14.48
CA ARG A 235 21.03 -4.50 -15.07
C ARG A 235 21.50 -3.13 -15.51
N MET A 236 22.71 -2.77 -15.13
CA MET A 236 23.38 -1.51 -15.54
C MET A 236 22.50 -0.26 -15.30
N GLY A 237 21.80 -0.21 -14.16
CA GLY A 237 20.94 0.92 -13.81
C GLY A 237 19.60 0.95 -14.55
N ASN A 238 19.13 -0.18 -15.08
CA ASN A 238 17.86 -0.31 -15.75
C ASN A 238 17.06 -1.48 -15.18
N ALA A 239 15.79 -1.24 -14.84
CA ALA A 239 14.82 -2.28 -14.54
C ALA A 239 14.52 -3.09 -15.80
N MET A 240 14.63 -4.40 -15.70
CA MET A 240 14.37 -5.33 -16.81
C MET A 240 12.95 -5.88 -16.76
N HIS A 241 12.58 -6.49 -15.67
CA HIS A 241 11.22 -6.96 -15.39
C HIS A 241 10.98 -7.10 -13.90
N TYR A 242 9.72 -7.08 -13.51
CA TYR A 242 9.31 -7.34 -12.15
C TYR A 242 9.35 -8.82 -11.82
N THR A 243 9.68 -9.11 -10.58
CA THR A 243 9.71 -10.46 -10.03
C THR A 243 8.93 -10.51 -8.71
N GLN A 244 8.71 -11.69 -8.21
CA GLN A 244 8.23 -11.86 -6.83
C GLN A 244 9.21 -11.20 -5.85
N ILE A 245 8.71 -10.56 -4.81
CA ILE A 245 9.55 -9.86 -3.81
C ILE A 245 10.64 -10.80 -3.27
N LYS A 246 10.29 -12.04 -2.93
CA LYS A 246 11.23 -13.03 -2.38
C LYS A 246 12.33 -13.52 -3.35
N LYS A 247 12.22 -13.21 -4.65
CA LYS A 247 13.21 -13.60 -5.67
C LYS A 247 14.15 -12.48 -6.08
N SER A 248 13.93 -11.28 -5.56
CA SER A 248 14.72 -10.09 -5.85
C SER A 248 15.80 -9.85 -4.79
N ASP A 249 16.81 -9.09 -5.16
CA ASP A 249 17.75 -8.51 -4.19
C ASP A 249 17.19 -7.27 -3.47
N LEU A 250 16.07 -6.72 -3.95
CA LEU A 250 15.28 -5.72 -3.25
C LEU A 250 14.39 -6.39 -2.20
N ASN A 251 14.92 -6.58 -1.00
CA ASN A 251 14.20 -7.18 0.11
C ASN A 251 13.25 -6.18 0.76
N PHE A 252 12.11 -6.66 1.24
CA PHE A 252 11.12 -5.81 1.89
C PHE A 252 11.41 -5.56 3.39
N GLU A 253 12.13 -6.47 4.04
CA GLU A 253 12.42 -6.42 5.47
C GLU A 253 13.06 -5.09 5.92
N PRO A 254 14.05 -4.52 5.22
CA PRO A 254 14.63 -3.22 5.59
C PRO A 254 13.62 -2.07 5.57
N LEU A 255 12.70 -2.06 4.59
CA LEU A 255 11.62 -1.06 4.57
C LEU A 255 10.67 -1.26 5.74
N ALA A 256 10.31 -2.50 6.08
CA ALA A 256 9.46 -2.80 7.23
C ALA A 256 10.12 -2.37 8.55
N GLU A 257 11.42 -2.56 8.70
CA GLU A 257 12.19 -2.09 9.86
C GLU A 257 12.18 -0.56 9.93
N PHE A 258 12.45 0.15 8.84
CA PHE A 258 12.36 1.61 8.76
C PHE A 258 10.97 2.12 9.15
N ILE A 259 9.91 1.58 8.57
CA ILE A 259 8.53 1.96 8.85
C ILE A 259 8.22 1.86 10.36
N ILE A 260 8.68 0.81 11.02
CA ILE A 260 8.36 0.55 12.44
C ILE A 260 9.28 1.33 13.38
N GLU A 261 10.54 1.52 13.04
CA GLU A 261 11.52 2.15 13.95
C GLU A 261 11.50 3.67 13.85
N GLU A 262 11.40 4.21 12.67
CA GLU A 262 11.53 5.65 12.40
C GLU A 262 10.28 6.26 11.77
N GLY A 263 9.40 5.45 11.21
CA GLY A 263 8.27 5.88 10.42
C GLY A 263 7.07 6.44 11.20
N SER A 264 7.22 6.86 12.47
CA SER A 264 6.10 7.39 13.26
C SER A 264 5.43 8.62 12.64
N TRP A 265 6.12 9.33 11.76
CA TRP A 265 5.67 10.52 11.05
C TRP A 265 5.12 10.21 9.65
N LEU A 266 5.29 8.98 9.14
CA LEU A 266 4.85 8.56 7.81
C LEU A 266 3.32 8.40 7.74
N ASP A 267 2.74 8.92 6.67
CA ASP A 267 1.44 8.54 6.12
C ASP A 267 1.70 7.93 4.74
N MET A 268 1.61 6.60 4.64
CA MET A 268 2.07 5.87 3.45
C MET A 268 0.97 4.99 2.88
N THR A 269 0.76 5.11 1.59
CA THR A 269 0.05 4.11 0.78
C THR A 269 1.07 3.33 -0.02
N LEU A 270 1.10 2.02 0.15
CA LEU A 270 2.07 1.12 -0.44
C LEU A 270 1.39 0.04 -1.27
N ILE A 271 1.59 0.10 -2.57
CA ILE A 271 0.99 -0.78 -3.56
C ILE A 271 1.97 -1.87 -3.97
N SER A 272 1.53 -3.13 -3.89
CA SER A 272 2.25 -4.25 -4.49
C SER A 272 1.96 -4.30 -5.99
N ASP A 273 2.92 -3.88 -6.80
CA ASP A 273 2.91 -4.02 -8.26
C ASP A 273 3.71 -5.26 -8.73
N SER A 274 3.94 -6.19 -7.82
CA SER A 274 4.54 -7.50 -8.05
C SER A 274 3.63 -8.41 -8.89
N PRO A 275 4.20 -9.35 -9.67
CA PRO A 275 3.41 -10.37 -10.37
C PRO A 275 2.50 -11.23 -9.47
N LEU A 276 2.76 -11.26 -8.16
CA LEU A 276 1.93 -11.98 -7.18
C LEU A 276 0.88 -11.11 -6.47
N LEU A 277 0.72 -9.83 -6.88
CA LEU A 277 -0.31 -8.91 -6.41
C LEU A 277 -0.57 -8.98 -4.90
N GLU A 278 -1.77 -9.47 -4.50
CA GLU A 278 -2.21 -9.57 -3.10
C GLU A 278 -1.34 -10.51 -2.26
N HIS A 279 -0.77 -11.55 -2.84
CA HIS A 279 0.11 -12.45 -2.11
C HIS A 279 1.38 -11.74 -1.62
N ASP A 280 1.98 -10.91 -2.48
CA ASP A 280 3.13 -10.12 -2.08
C ASP A 280 2.72 -8.92 -1.21
N ALA A 281 1.52 -8.34 -1.36
CA ALA A 281 0.97 -7.37 -0.41
C ALA A 281 0.80 -7.98 0.99
N MET A 282 0.29 -9.21 1.09
CA MET A 282 0.20 -9.96 2.35
C MET A 282 1.58 -10.30 2.93
N TYR A 283 2.55 -10.62 2.07
CA TYR A 283 3.93 -10.80 2.51
C TYR A 283 4.52 -9.51 3.10
N MET A 284 4.27 -8.36 2.49
CA MET A 284 4.68 -7.06 3.03
C MET A 284 4.03 -6.80 4.39
N LEU A 285 2.71 -7.01 4.52
CA LEU A 285 1.98 -6.86 5.78
C LEU A 285 2.60 -7.72 6.89
N GLN A 286 2.85 -9.01 6.61
CA GLN A 286 3.48 -9.93 7.55
C GLN A 286 4.87 -9.45 8.01
N ASN A 287 5.66 -8.84 7.13
CA ASN A 287 6.98 -8.32 7.50
C ASN A 287 6.88 -7.06 8.37
N ILE A 288 5.92 -6.18 8.13
CA ILE A 288 5.65 -5.03 9.01
C ILE A 288 5.23 -5.51 10.41
N GLU A 289 4.36 -6.52 10.48
CA GLU A 289 3.95 -7.10 11.77
C GLU A 289 5.11 -7.76 12.52
N LYS A 290 5.98 -8.50 11.81
CA LYS A 290 7.19 -9.08 12.40
C LYS A 290 8.15 -8.00 12.92
N ALA A 291 8.38 -6.94 12.15
CA ALA A 291 9.21 -5.82 12.56
C ALA A 291 8.64 -5.14 13.83
N ARG A 292 7.32 -4.93 13.87
CA ARG A 292 6.61 -4.39 15.04
C ARG A 292 6.78 -5.27 16.27
N HIS A 293 6.61 -6.57 16.13
CA HIS A 293 6.80 -7.51 17.23
C HIS A 293 8.24 -7.49 17.76
N LYS A 294 9.23 -7.54 16.86
CA LYS A 294 10.66 -7.41 17.19
C LYS A 294 10.97 -6.12 17.95
N GLN A 295 10.40 -4.99 17.53
CA GLN A 295 10.56 -3.71 18.23
C GLN A 295 9.97 -3.73 19.65
N LEU A 296 8.77 -4.30 19.81
CA LEU A 296 8.12 -4.42 21.12
C LEU A 296 8.93 -5.31 22.08
N GLU A 297 9.43 -6.43 21.59
CA GLU A 297 10.30 -7.30 22.39
C GLU A 297 11.60 -6.59 22.80
N ARG A 298 12.23 -5.85 21.88
CA ARG A 298 13.43 -5.05 22.16
C ARG A 298 13.16 -4.01 23.25
N LYS A 299 12.05 -3.26 23.13
CA LYS A 299 11.65 -2.27 24.14
C LYS A 299 11.40 -2.92 25.51
N ALA A 300 10.65 -4.02 25.55
CA ALA A 300 10.37 -4.75 26.77
C ALA A 300 11.65 -5.29 27.42
N ARG A 301 12.61 -5.78 26.64
CA ARG A 301 13.91 -6.25 27.14
C ARG A 301 14.75 -5.09 27.72
N GLU A 302 14.73 -3.94 27.05
CA GLU A 302 15.43 -2.74 27.50
C GLU A 302 14.83 -2.21 28.80
N GLU A 303 13.51 -2.15 28.92
CA GLU A 303 12.82 -1.76 30.14
C GLU A 303 13.15 -2.71 31.32
N ARG A 304 13.14 -4.02 31.07
CA ARG A 304 13.56 -4.99 32.10
C ARG A 304 15.01 -4.78 32.52
N ARG A 305 15.92 -4.47 31.57
CA ARG A 305 17.32 -4.18 31.88
C ARG A 305 17.47 -2.91 32.72
N LYS A 306 16.72 -1.84 32.35
CA LYS A 306 16.70 -0.58 33.13
C LYS A 306 16.15 -0.79 34.54
N ALA A 307 15.04 -1.55 34.66
CA ALA A 307 14.46 -1.88 35.94
C ALA A 307 15.41 -2.69 36.84
N LEU A 308 16.12 -3.67 36.26
CA LEU A 308 17.12 -4.47 37.00
C LEU A 308 18.30 -3.62 37.43
N ALA A 309 18.81 -2.74 36.57
CA ALA A 309 19.91 -1.82 36.90
C ALA A 309 19.51 -0.85 38.03
N ALA A 310 18.30 -0.30 37.98
CA ALA A 310 17.74 0.55 39.02
C ALA A 310 17.63 -0.21 40.38
N GLN A 311 17.20 -1.47 40.31
CA GLN A 311 17.09 -2.33 41.50
C GLN A 311 18.46 -2.64 42.12
N THR A 312 19.48 -2.86 41.29
CA THR A 312 20.86 -3.14 41.74
C THR A 312 21.54 -1.90 42.32
N SER A 313 21.11 -0.69 42.00
CA SER A 313 21.61 0.57 42.53
C SER A 313 20.91 1.02 43.83
N MET A 314 19.86 0.33 44.27
CA MET A 314 19.11 0.62 45.51
C MET A 314 19.83 0.03 46.73
N SER A 315 19.74 0.73 47.88
CA SER A 315 20.19 0.17 49.15
C SER A 315 19.36 -1.06 49.56
N THR A 316 19.89 -1.92 50.41
CA THR A 316 19.19 -3.15 50.82
C THR A 316 17.82 -2.84 51.48
N GLU A 317 17.70 -1.71 52.19
CA GLU A 317 16.47 -1.26 52.84
C GLU A 317 15.43 -0.78 51.80
N GLU A 318 15.85 -0.05 50.76
CA GLU A 318 14.99 0.38 49.65
C GLU A 318 14.52 -0.81 48.81
N LEU A 319 15.34 -1.82 48.59
CA LEU A 319 14.98 -3.07 47.92
C LEU A 319 13.90 -3.82 48.69
N GLN A 320 14.06 -3.97 50.02
CA GLN A 320 13.05 -4.63 50.86
C GLN A 320 11.72 -3.86 50.91
N ALA A 321 11.77 -2.52 50.96
CA ALA A 321 10.57 -1.69 50.92
C ALA A 321 9.80 -1.84 49.59
N ARG A 322 10.52 -1.89 48.47
CA ARG A 322 9.91 -2.05 47.13
C ARG A 322 9.37 -3.46 46.89
N GLU A 323 10.06 -4.48 47.40
CA GLU A 323 9.56 -5.87 47.38
C GLU A 323 8.27 -6.02 48.18
N ALA A 324 8.19 -5.37 49.32
CA ALA A 324 6.98 -5.35 50.15
C ALA A 324 5.82 -4.63 49.44
N GLU A 325 6.09 -3.52 48.76
CA GLU A 325 5.08 -2.78 47.99
C GLU A 325 4.56 -3.60 46.80
N ILE A 326 5.46 -4.28 46.07
CA ILE A 326 5.08 -5.17 44.94
C ILE A 326 4.27 -6.38 45.48
N ALA A 327 4.65 -6.94 46.62
CA ALA A 327 3.90 -8.04 47.21
C ALA A 327 2.50 -7.59 47.66
N ALA A 328 2.36 -6.41 48.23
CA ALA A 328 1.08 -5.82 48.61
C ALA A 328 0.17 -5.54 47.41
N ALA A 329 0.73 -5.01 46.31
CA ALA A 329 0.02 -4.78 45.08
C ALA A 329 -0.49 -6.09 44.45
N ARG A 330 0.34 -7.13 44.40
CA ARG A 330 -0.04 -8.47 43.90
C ARG A 330 -1.10 -9.13 44.78
N ALA A 331 -1.04 -8.96 46.09
CA ALA A 331 -2.06 -9.46 47.01
C ALA A 331 -3.42 -8.76 46.77
N LYS A 332 -3.39 -7.46 46.52
CA LYS A 332 -4.59 -6.67 46.23
C LYS A 332 -5.24 -7.10 44.91
N ASP A 333 -4.42 -7.31 43.86
CA ASP A 333 -4.92 -7.81 42.56
C ASP A 333 -5.44 -9.24 42.64
N ALA A 334 -4.80 -10.10 43.45
CA ALA A 334 -5.28 -11.46 43.71
C ALA A 334 -6.61 -11.47 44.44
N LEU A 335 -6.79 -10.58 45.42
CA LEU A 335 -8.08 -10.42 46.16
C LEU A 335 -9.19 -9.94 45.19
N ALA A 336 -8.91 -8.93 44.39
CA ALA A 336 -9.86 -8.41 43.38
C ALA A 336 -10.25 -9.47 42.34
N ASN A 337 -9.29 -10.32 41.94
CA ASN A 337 -9.58 -11.44 41.02
C ASN A 337 -10.34 -12.60 41.70
N MET A 338 -10.17 -12.80 42.99
CA MET A 338 -10.96 -13.76 43.76
C MET A 338 -12.40 -13.25 43.96
N GLU A 339 -12.60 -11.98 44.24
CA GLU A 339 -13.92 -11.36 44.33
C GLU A 339 -14.70 -11.47 43.01
N LYS A 340 -14.06 -11.18 41.87
CA LYS A 340 -14.64 -11.39 40.55
C LYS A 340 -15.01 -12.85 40.24
N LYS A 341 -14.21 -13.81 40.68
CA LYS A 341 -14.51 -15.25 40.52
C LYS A 341 -15.63 -15.74 41.47
N VAL A 342 -15.88 -15.06 42.56
CA VAL A 342 -17.00 -15.36 43.48
C VAL A 342 -18.32 -14.80 42.93
N GLU A 343 -18.28 -13.63 42.26
CA GLU A 343 -19.45 -13.07 41.57
C GLU A 343 -19.83 -13.89 40.32
N GLU A 344 -18.90 -14.48 39.60
CA GLU A 344 -19.17 -15.36 38.44
C GLU A 344 -19.72 -16.75 38.82
N LYS A 345 -19.66 -17.15 40.11
CA LYS A 345 -20.13 -18.45 40.59
C LYS A 345 -21.49 -18.42 41.34
N ALA A 346 -22.26 -17.40 41.19
CA ALA A 346 -23.67 -17.43 41.65
C ALA A 346 -24.48 -18.42 40.75
N PRO A 347 -25.21 -19.37 41.32
CA PRO A 347 -25.79 -20.46 40.54
C PRO A 347 -26.97 -19.98 39.71
N ALA A 348 -26.88 -20.17 38.41
CA ALA A 348 -28.03 -20.10 37.51
C ALA A 348 -28.86 -21.36 37.63
N GLU A 349 -30.17 -21.17 37.77
CA GLU A 349 -31.22 -22.20 37.88
C GLU A 349 -31.12 -23.26 36.75
N GLU A 350 -31.28 -24.52 37.15
CA GLU A 350 -31.34 -25.67 36.24
C GLU A 350 -32.63 -25.66 35.37
N PRO A 351 -32.54 -25.94 34.09
CA PRO A 351 -33.68 -26.41 33.32
C PRO A 351 -33.66 -27.94 33.18
N LYS A 352 -34.82 -28.52 33.41
CA LYS A 352 -35.18 -29.95 33.38
C LYS A 352 -34.82 -30.66 32.04
N PRO A 353 -34.61 -31.98 32.08
CA PRO A 353 -34.10 -32.73 30.96
C PRO A 353 -35.17 -33.11 29.93
N LYS A 354 -34.85 -33.06 28.66
CA LYS A 354 -35.59 -33.73 27.56
C LYS A 354 -34.74 -34.82 26.88
N ALA A 355 -35.48 -35.84 26.61
CA ALA A 355 -35.16 -37.20 26.23
C ALA A 355 -34.17 -37.41 25.06
N LYS A 356 -33.54 -38.56 25.16
CA LYS A 356 -32.70 -39.22 24.17
C LYS A 356 -33.47 -39.61 22.92
N GLU A 357 -32.85 -39.43 21.75
CA GLU A 357 -33.06 -40.30 20.62
C GLU A 357 -31.74 -40.63 19.95
N THR A 358 -31.49 -41.94 19.91
CA THR A 358 -30.40 -42.64 19.26
C THR A 358 -30.74 -42.93 17.79
N LYS A 359 -29.76 -42.83 16.90
CA LYS A 359 -29.52 -43.75 15.74
C LYS A 359 -28.37 -43.12 14.91
N LYS A 360 -27.40 -43.87 14.75
CA LYS A 360 -26.84 -45.00 13.99
C LYS A 360 -25.84 -44.51 12.94
N GLN A 361 -24.67 -45.13 13.06
CA GLN A 361 -23.57 -45.25 12.14
C GLN A 361 -23.99 -45.54 10.70
N ASP A 362 -23.19 -45.02 9.75
CA ASP A 362 -22.63 -45.82 8.66
C ASP A 362 -21.33 -45.23 8.11
N GLU A 363 -20.33 -46.08 8.05
CA GLU A 363 -19.05 -45.93 7.40
C GLU A 363 -19.20 -45.96 5.87
N LYS A 364 -18.31 -45.27 5.14
CA LYS A 364 -17.49 -45.87 4.06
C LYS A 364 -16.71 -44.80 3.28
N ASP A 365 -15.43 -45.00 3.33
CA ASP A 365 -14.43 -45.31 2.28
C ASP A 365 -14.15 -44.30 1.16
N SER A 366 -12.90 -43.90 1.22
CA SER A 366 -11.86 -43.81 0.17
C SER A 366 -12.17 -43.18 -1.19
N ASN A 367 -11.39 -42.20 -1.58
CA ASN A 367 -10.44 -42.37 -2.67
C ASN A 367 -9.48 -41.15 -2.81
N ASP A 368 -8.21 -41.53 -2.88
CA ASP A 368 -7.13 -40.72 -3.47
C ASP A 368 -7.47 -40.40 -4.93
N ASP A 369 -7.18 -39.19 -5.34
CA ASP A 369 -6.76 -38.93 -6.71
C ASP A 369 -5.76 -37.76 -6.76
N LEU A 370 -4.56 -38.17 -7.12
CA LEU A 370 -3.47 -37.35 -7.60
C LEU A 370 -3.90 -36.54 -8.82
N PHE A 371 -3.62 -35.23 -8.81
CA PHE A 371 -3.55 -34.45 -10.05
C PHE A 371 -2.10 -34.02 -10.29
N GLU A 372 -1.54 -34.63 -11.31
CA GLU A 372 -0.35 -34.16 -12.04
C GLU A 372 -0.65 -32.77 -12.63
N VAL A 373 0.29 -31.86 -12.47
CA VAL A 373 0.27 -30.55 -13.12
C VAL A 373 1.20 -30.65 -14.32
N ASP A 374 0.64 -30.59 -15.50
CA ASP A 374 1.39 -30.35 -16.73
C ASP A 374 1.93 -28.91 -16.75
N GLU A 375 3.25 -28.81 -16.89
CA GLU A 375 3.96 -27.63 -17.34
C GLU A 375 3.70 -27.51 -18.86
N ASP A 376 3.23 -26.35 -19.28
CA ASP A 376 3.56 -25.67 -20.55
C ASP A 376 2.52 -24.56 -20.79
N ASP A 377 2.98 -23.32 -20.65
CA ASP A 377 2.65 -22.23 -21.57
C ASP A 377 3.42 -20.96 -21.13
N ASP A 378 4.64 -20.88 -21.65
CA ASP A 378 5.35 -19.61 -21.84
C ASP A 378 4.71 -18.84 -23.00
N ASP A 379 4.74 -17.53 -22.90
CA ASP A 379 4.37 -16.47 -23.82
C ASP A 379 2.98 -15.84 -23.62
N LEU A 380 3.08 -14.70 -22.91
CA LEU A 380 2.31 -13.49 -23.29
C LEU A 380 2.62 -12.33 -22.32
N PHE A 381 3.52 -11.47 -22.76
CA PHE A 381 3.63 -10.09 -22.26
C PHE A 381 3.37 -9.08 -23.38
#